data_39a0e4b007b937f3d3792ab0d47f45f0
#
_entry.id   39a0e4b007b937f3d3792ab0d47f45f0
#
_cell.length_a   1.000
_cell.length_b   1.000
_cell.length_c   1.000
_cell.angle_alpha   90.00
_cell.angle_beta   90.00
_cell.angle_gamma   90.00
#
_symmetry.space_group_name_H-M   'P 1'
#
loop_
_entity.id
_entity.type
_entity.pdbx_description
1 polymer ?
#
loop_
_entity_poly.entity_id
_entity_poly.type
_entity_poly.pdbx_seq_one_letter_code
_entity_poly.pdbx_strand_id
1 'polypeptide(L)'
;MMKKVVYVAVVAVLAFMLFADFIPTLSFMSGWITPPVSLLCGLIFALAFGEAYPTFNKTMSKKLLQYSVVGLGFGMNVYSALASGGTGMLFTIISVFGTLLLGWFIGTKLLKIDSILSYLISAGTAICGGSAIAAVGPIVKAKSTDMTVSLGVVFILNAVALFIFPVIGNYLSLPDETFGTWVS
;
A
#
# COMPACT_ATOMS: atom_id res chain seq x y z
N MET A 1 -6.24 26.93 -12.99
CA MET A 1 -5.57 27.55 -11.84
C MET A 1 -6.10 26.97 -10.50
N MET A 2 -7.39 26.94 -10.29
CA MET A 2 -8.04 26.50 -9.04
C MET A 2 -7.59 25.12 -8.54
N LYS A 3 -7.52 24.08 -9.40
CA LYS A 3 -7.05 22.73 -9.05
C LYS A 3 -5.65 22.70 -8.39
N LYS A 4 -4.72 23.51 -8.93
CA LYS A 4 -3.34 23.55 -8.43
C LYS A 4 -3.25 24.23 -7.07
N VAL A 5 -4.04 25.27 -6.85
CA VAL A 5 -4.09 25.98 -5.56
C VAL A 5 -4.69 25.09 -4.48
N VAL A 6 -5.82 24.43 -4.78
CA VAL A 6 -6.45 23.49 -3.84
C VAL A 6 -5.53 22.31 -3.52
N TYR A 7 -4.83 21.77 -4.52
CA TYR A 7 -3.84 20.71 -4.30
C TYR A 7 -2.73 21.14 -3.33
N VAL A 8 -2.11 22.30 -3.59
CA VAL A 8 -1.03 22.83 -2.72
C VAL A 8 -1.55 23.10 -1.33
N ALA A 9 -2.76 23.65 -1.19
CA ALA A 9 -3.38 23.91 0.11
C ALA A 9 -3.61 22.58 0.89
N VAL A 10 -4.17 21.57 0.24
CA VAL A 10 -4.40 20.24 0.89
C VAL A 10 -3.07 19.62 1.30
N VAL A 11 -2.06 19.59 0.41
CA VAL A 11 -0.75 19.03 0.75
C VAL A 11 -0.07 19.82 1.87
N ALA A 12 -0.17 21.15 1.86
CA ALA A 12 0.40 22.01 2.90
C ALA A 12 -0.27 21.78 4.26
N VAL A 13 -1.60 21.64 4.29
CA VAL A 13 -2.35 21.33 5.51
C VAL A 13 -1.98 19.96 6.05
N LEU A 14 -1.93 18.92 5.21
CA LEU A 14 -1.55 17.58 5.63
C LEU A 14 -0.09 17.54 6.13
N ALA A 15 0.82 18.22 5.44
CA ALA A 15 2.21 18.34 5.88
C ALA A 15 2.34 19.11 7.20
N PHE A 16 1.62 20.22 7.35
CA PHE A 16 1.61 21.00 8.60
C PHE A 16 1.10 20.16 9.77
N MET A 17 0.04 19.40 9.58
CA MET A 17 -0.51 18.53 10.62
C MET A 17 0.44 17.37 10.97
N LEU A 18 1.17 16.80 10.00
CA LEU A 18 2.23 15.81 10.27
C LEU A 18 3.39 16.42 11.08
N PHE A 19 3.78 17.66 10.80
CA PHE A 19 4.80 18.36 11.59
C PHE A 19 4.30 18.80 12.96
N ALA A 20 3.00 19.01 13.13
CA ALA A 20 2.40 19.36 14.40
C ALA A 20 2.57 18.25 15.46
N ASP A 21 2.69 16.98 15.05
CA ASP A 21 2.97 15.86 15.95
C ASP A 21 4.35 15.98 16.64
N PHE A 22 5.29 16.71 16.04
CA PHE A 22 6.60 16.98 16.64
C PHE A 22 6.59 18.15 17.64
N ILE A 23 5.51 18.92 17.73
CA ILE A 23 5.41 20.10 18.58
C ILE A 23 4.47 19.78 19.77
N PRO A 24 4.98 19.70 21.01
CA PRO A 24 4.19 19.29 22.19
C PRO A 24 2.94 20.14 22.46
N THR A 25 2.95 21.40 22.03
CA THR A 25 1.83 22.35 22.20
C THR A 25 0.64 22.09 21.26
N LEU A 26 0.83 21.32 20.18
CA LEU A 26 -0.17 21.01 19.17
C LEU A 26 -0.67 19.56 19.23
N SER A 27 -0.27 18.83 20.27
CA SER A 27 -0.62 17.41 20.48
C SER A 27 -2.14 17.14 20.56
N PHE A 28 -2.97 18.16 20.76
CA PHE A 28 -4.43 18.02 20.65
C PHE A 28 -4.91 17.67 19.25
N MET A 29 -4.14 18.01 18.21
CA MET A 29 -4.45 17.68 16.82
C MET A 29 -3.76 16.38 16.36
N SER A 30 -2.86 15.83 17.19
CA SER A 30 -2.18 14.57 16.92
C SER A 30 -3.19 13.41 17.02
N GLY A 31 -3.14 12.52 16.06
CA GLY A 31 -4.05 11.37 16.01
C GLY A 31 -5.25 11.51 15.04
N TRP A 32 -5.54 12.70 14.53
CA TRP A 32 -6.59 12.87 13.52
C TRP A 32 -6.13 12.49 12.11
N ILE A 33 -4.83 12.61 11.84
CA ILE A 33 -4.24 12.20 10.56
C ILE A 33 -3.55 10.86 10.70
N THR A 34 -4.34 9.84 10.53
CA THR A 34 -3.86 8.46 10.35
C THR A 34 -3.59 8.19 8.87
N PRO A 35 -2.73 7.20 8.53
CA PRO A 35 -2.51 6.80 7.13
C PRO A 35 -3.80 6.53 6.34
N PRO A 36 -4.84 5.88 6.90
CA PRO A 36 -6.14 5.72 6.25
C PRO A 36 -6.82 7.04 5.90
N VAL A 37 -6.81 8.02 6.81
CA VAL A 37 -7.44 9.33 6.59
C VAL A 37 -6.72 10.09 5.47
N SER A 38 -5.39 10.07 5.46
CA SER A 38 -4.59 10.71 4.41
C SER A 38 -4.84 10.09 3.03
N LEU A 39 -4.96 8.75 2.98
CA LEU A 39 -5.31 8.03 1.76
C LEU A 39 -6.72 8.41 1.26
N LEU A 40 -7.68 8.46 2.16
CA LEU A 40 -9.08 8.83 1.83
C LEU A 40 -9.15 10.26 1.29
N CYS A 41 -8.47 11.21 1.93
CA CYS A 41 -8.38 12.59 1.45
C CYS A 41 -7.75 12.68 0.06
N GLY A 42 -6.66 11.94 -0.17
CA GLY A 42 -6.01 11.87 -1.48
C GLY A 42 -6.91 11.26 -2.55
N LEU A 43 -7.64 10.21 -2.22
CA LEU A 43 -8.60 9.55 -3.12
C LEU A 43 -9.77 10.47 -3.48
N ILE A 44 -10.39 11.11 -2.49
CA ILE A 44 -11.49 12.08 -2.72
C ILE A 44 -11.02 13.23 -3.60
N PHE A 45 -9.81 13.76 -3.32
CA PHE A 45 -9.23 14.82 -4.14
C PHE A 45 -9.02 14.36 -5.58
N ALA A 46 -8.45 13.18 -5.80
CA ALA A 46 -8.19 12.62 -7.12
C ALA A 46 -9.48 12.38 -7.92
N LEU A 47 -10.54 11.90 -7.27
CA LEU A 47 -11.85 11.69 -7.90
C LEU A 47 -12.56 13.00 -8.23
N ALA A 48 -12.48 14.02 -7.36
CA ALA A 48 -13.18 15.29 -7.55
C ALA A 48 -12.48 16.22 -8.54
N PHE A 49 -11.14 16.31 -8.49
CA PHE A 49 -10.34 17.29 -9.23
C PHE A 49 -9.40 16.66 -10.26
N GLY A 50 -9.21 15.33 -10.23
CA GLY A 50 -8.20 14.65 -11.03
C GLY A 50 -6.77 14.96 -10.58
N GLU A 51 -5.78 14.47 -11.32
CA GLU A 51 -4.37 14.73 -11.02
C GLU A 51 -3.97 16.17 -11.32
N ALA A 52 -3.43 16.87 -10.31
CA ALA A 52 -2.96 18.24 -10.46
C ALA A 52 -1.51 18.33 -11.01
N TYR A 53 -0.64 17.40 -10.57
CA TYR A 53 0.79 17.35 -10.92
C TYR A 53 1.27 15.90 -11.08
N PRO A 54 0.89 15.17 -12.16
CA PRO A 54 1.14 13.73 -12.28
C PRO A 54 2.63 13.37 -12.23
N THR A 55 3.47 14.09 -12.96
CA THR A 55 4.91 13.83 -13.00
C THR A 55 5.59 14.10 -11.65
N PHE A 56 5.22 15.19 -11.00
CA PHE A 56 5.75 15.55 -9.68
C PHE A 56 5.32 14.54 -8.62
N ASN A 57 4.05 14.20 -8.57
CA ASN A 57 3.49 13.24 -7.63
C ASN A 57 4.17 11.87 -7.77
N LYS A 58 4.31 11.37 -9.00
CA LYS A 58 4.97 10.09 -9.27
C LYS A 58 6.43 10.10 -8.79
N THR A 59 7.17 11.17 -9.06
CA THR A 59 8.58 11.28 -8.66
C THR A 59 8.73 11.44 -7.15
N MET A 60 7.91 12.30 -6.54
CA MET A 60 7.94 12.53 -5.08
C MET A 60 7.51 11.31 -4.29
N SER A 61 6.41 10.67 -4.66
CA SER A 61 5.95 9.44 -4.00
C SER A 61 7.02 8.35 -4.03
N LYS A 62 7.68 8.16 -5.19
CA LYS A 62 8.77 7.19 -5.31
C LYS A 62 9.95 7.52 -4.38
N LYS A 63 10.40 8.78 -4.35
CA LYS A 63 11.52 9.21 -3.50
C LYS A 63 11.18 9.12 -2.02
N LEU A 64 9.99 9.60 -1.63
CA LEU A 64 9.53 9.52 -0.24
C LEU A 64 9.42 8.08 0.23
N LEU A 65 8.87 7.18 -0.61
CA LEU A 65 8.84 5.75 -0.31
C LEU A 65 10.24 5.17 -0.12
N GLN A 66 11.18 5.49 -1.00
CA GLN A 66 12.57 5.03 -0.88
C GLN A 66 13.22 5.51 0.43
N TYR A 67 13.07 6.79 0.77
CA TYR A 67 13.62 7.34 2.02
C TYR A 67 12.95 6.74 3.26
N SER A 68 11.64 6.51 3.21
CA SER A 68 10.89 5.88 4.31
C SER A 68 11.36 4.44 4.54
N VAL A 69 11.57 3.66 3.47
CA VAL A 69 12.06 2.28 3.58
C VAL A 69 13.48 2.24 4.13
N VAL A 70 14.36 3.16 3.68
CA VAL A 70 15.71 3.28 4.24
C VAL A 70 15.65 3.65 5.72
N GLY A 71 14.83 4.64 6.09
CA GLY A 71 14.63 5.04 7.49
C GLY A 71 14.11 3.90 8.38
N LEU A 72 13.16 3.12 7.88
CA LEU A 72 12.67 1.92 8.57
C LEU A 72 13.78 0.89 8.78
N GLY A 73 14.64 0.69 7.77
CA GLY A 73 15.79 -0.22 7.88
C GLY A 73 16.77 0.17 8.99
N PHE A 74 17.01 1.47 9.19
CA PHE A 74 17.83 1.96 10.30
C PHE A 74 17.14 1.83 11.67
N GLY A 75 15.81 1.87 11.72
CA GLY A 75 15.03 1.70 12.96
C GLY A 75 14.89 0.25 13.42
N MET A 76 15.17 -0.71 12.55
CA MET A 76 15.03 -2.14 12.88
C MET A 76 16.23 -2.65 13.70
N ASN A 77 15.92 -3.42 14.75
CA ASN A 77 16.94 -4.14 15.51
C ASN A 77 17.45 -5.34 14.69
N VAL A 78 18.69 -5.27 14.23
CA VAL A 78 19.32 -6.30 13.39
C VAL A 78 19.35 -7.67 14.08
N TYR A 79 19.58 -7.71 15.39
CA TYR A 79 19.59 -8.97 16.15
C TYR A 79 18.22 -9.62 16.20
N SER A 80 17.16 -8.83 16.41
CA SER A 80 15.78 -9.33 16.39
C SER A 80 15.39 -9.79 14.99
N ALA A 81 15.81 -9.07 13.96
CA ALA A 81 15.58 -9.44 12.56
C ALA A 81 16.28 -10.76 12.18
N LEU A 82 17.52 -10.96 12.64
CA LEU A 82 18.25 -12.21 12.42
C LEU A 82 17.68 -13.39 13.22
N ALA A 83 17.26 -13.16 14.46
CA ALA A 83 16.65 -14.19 15.30
C ALA A 83 15.29 -14.67 14.74
N SER A 84 14.51 -13.75 14.21
CA SER A 84 13.21 -14.06 13.56
C SER A 84 13.38 -14.52 12.11
N GLY A 85 14.56 -14.33 11.52
CA GLY A 85 14.79 -14.45 10.07
C GLY A 85 14.53 -15.86 9.53
N GLY A 86 14.85 -16.92 10.28
CA GLY A 86 14.65 -18.29 9.80
C GLY A 86 13.19 -18.65 9.64
N THR A 87 12.40 -18.43 10.67
CA THR A 87 10.96 -18.75 10.68
C THR A 87 10.17 -17.78 9.80
N GLY A 88 10.49 -16.48 9.85
CA GLY A 88 9.85 -15.45 9.03
C GLY A 88 10.14 -15.62 7.53
N MET A 89 11.35 -16.03 7.16
CA MET A 89 11.70 -16.27 5.77
C MET A 89 10.92 -17.45 5.16
N LEU A 90 10.80 -18.55 5.90
CA LEU A 90 10.01 -19.70 5.46
C LEU A 90 8.53 -19.32 5.30
N PHE A 91 7.97 -18.61 6.27
CA PHE A 91 6.59 -18.09 6.20
C PHE A 91 6.40 -17.20 4.97
N THR A 92 7.31 -16.25 4.72
CA THR A 92 7.23 -15.35 3.56
C THR A 92 7.30 -16.12 2.24
N ILE A 93 8.20 -17.09 2.11
CA ILE A 93 8.31 -17.91 0.90
C ILE A 93 6.99 -18.65 0.65
N ILE A 94 6.45 -19.34 1.66
CA ILE A 94 5.20 -20.08 1.53
C ILE A 94 4.04 -19.16 1.22
N SER A 95 3.95 -18.00 1.87
CA SER A 95 2.90 -17.01 1.66
C SER A 95 2.94 -16.45 0.23
N VAL A 96 4.11 -16.01 -0.24
CA VAL A 96 4.26 -15.42 -1.59
C VAL A 96 3.93 -16.45 -2.67
N PHE A 97 4.53 -17.64 -2.62
CA PHE A 97 4.26 -18.68 -3.61
C PHE A 97 2.83 -19.21 -3.50
N GLY A 98 2.30 -19.37 -2.29
CA GLY A 98 0.92 -19.76 -2.05
C GLY A 98 -0.07 -18.76 -2.65
N THR A 99 0.12 -17.47 -2.40
CA THR A 99 -0.74 -16.41 -2.95
C THR A 99 -0.64 -16.32 -4.46
N LEU A 100 0.55 -16.44 -5.04
CA LEU A 100 0.74 -16.46 -6.50
C LEU A 100 0.00 -17.63 -7.14
N LEU A 101 0.19 -18.84 -6.61
CA LEU A 101 -0.41 -20.05 -7.19
C LEU A 101 -1.93 -20.07 -6.99
N LEU A 102 -2.40 -19.82 -5.77
CA LEU A 102 -3.84 -19.80 -5.47
C LEU A 102 -4.55 -18.67 -6.22
N GLY A 103 -3.99 -17.47 -6.22
CA GLY A 103 -4.58 -16.33 -6.91
C GLY A 103 -4.67 -16.56 -8.42
N TRP A 104 -3.60 -17.09 -9.04
CA TRP A 104 -3.62 -17.45 -10.46
C TRP A 104 -4.62 -18.57 -10.76
N PHE A 105 -4.67 -19.61 -9.92
CA PHE A 105 -5.60 -20.73 -10.06
C PHE A 105 -7.06 -20.28 -9.93
N ILE A 106 -7.37 -19.53 -8.88
CA ILE A 106 -8.73 -19.00 -8.64
C ILE A 106 -9.13 -18.05 -9.76
N GLY A 107 -8.24 -17.12 -10.14
CA GLY A 107 -8.52 -16.17 -11.21
C GLY A 107 -8.80 -16.84 -12.54
N THR A 108 -7.97 -17.82 -12.94
CA THR A 108 -8.10 -18.47 -14.25
C THR A 108 -9.19 -19.55 -14.28
N LYS A 109 -9.30 -20.35 -13.23
CA LYS A 109 -10.22 -21.53 -13.25
C LYS A 109 -11.60 -21.20 -12.69
N LEU A 110 -11.67 -20.43 -11.60
CA LEU A 110 -12.93 -20.10 -10.93
C LEU A 110 -13.59 -18.86 -11.53
N LEU A 111 -12.83 -17.76 -11.60
CA LEU A 111 -13.32 -16.46 -12.10
C LEU A 111 -13.22 -16.33 -13.63
N LYS A 112 -12.51 -17.25 -14.31
CA LYS A 112 -12.32 -17.26 -15.76
C LYS A 112 -11.76 -15.94 -16.30
N ILE A 113 -10.90 -15.29 -15.52
CA ILE A 113 -10.17 -14.09 -15.92
C ILE A 113 -8.99 -14.47 -16.80
N ASP A 114 -8.57 -13.57 -17.69
CA ASP A 114 -7.37 -13.76 -18.49
C ASP A 114 -6.15 -14.11 -17.62
N SER A 115 -5.33 -15.04 -18.10
CA SER A 115 -4.20 -15.58 -17.35
C SER A 115 -3.18 -14.53 -16.96
N ILE A 116 -2.89 -13.58 -17.88
CA ILE A 116 -1.92 -12.51 -17.63
C ILE A 116 -2.48 -11.55 -16.56
N LEU A 117 -3.73 -11.15 -16.68
CA LEU A 117 -4.40 -10.28 -15.72
C LEU A 117 -4.47 -10.93 -14.32
N SER A 118 -4.85 -12.21 -14.27
CA SER A 118 -4.88 -12.98 -13.03
C SER A 118 -3.51 -13.07 -12.36
N TYR A 119 -2.46 -13.31 -13.15
CA TYR A 119 -1.09 -13.36 -12.65
C TYR A 119 -0.61 -12.00 -12.12
N LEU A 120 -0.92 -10.90 -12.82
CA LEU A 120 -0.58 -9.54 -12.35
C LEU A 120 -1.26 -9.18 -11.03
N ILE A 121 -2.55 -9.48 -10.88
CA ILE A 121 -3.28 -9.26 -9.63
C ILE A 121 -2.66 -10.09 -8.52
N SER A 122 -2.38 -11.36 -8.78
CA SER A 122 -1.75 -12.26 -7.80
C SER A 122 -0.37 -11.79 -7.38
N ALA A 123 0.47 -11.34 -8.32
CA ALA A 123 1.79 -10.79 -8.04
C ALA A 123 1.71 -9.48 -7.23
N GLY A 124 0.76 -8.60 -7.57
CA GLY A 124 0.51 -7.40 -6.81
C GLY A 124 0.08 -7.69 -5.37
N THR A 125 -0.80 -8.64 -5.19
CA THR A 125 -1.29 -9.05 -3.85
C THR A 125 -0.20 -9.75 -3.04
N ALA A 126 0.61 -10.60 -3.67
CA ALA A 126 1.62 -11.40 -2.97
C ALA A 126 2.86 -10.62 -2.52
N ILE A 127 3.19 -9.50 -3.16
CA ILE A 127 4.46 -8.80 -2.93
C ILE A 127 4.21 -7.39 -2.39
N CYS A 128 4.10 -6.39 -3.28
CA CYS A 128 4.03 -4.98 -2.87
C CYS A 128 3.06 -4.13 -3.71
N GLY A 129 2.07 -4.74 -4.29
CA GLY A 129 1.06 -4.03 -5.07
C GLY A 129 1.61 -3.49 -6.39
N GLY A 130 1.52 -2.19 -6.56
CA GLY A 130 1.81 -1.54 -7.84
C GLY A 130 3.23 -1.70 -8.36
N SER A 131 4.23 -1.78 -7.48
CA SER A 131 5.63 -1.97 -7.91
C SER A 131 5.88 -3.38 -8.47
N ALA A 132 5.27 -4.41 -7.90
CA ALA A 132 5.32 -5.76 -8.44
C ALA A 132 4.67 -5.83 -9.82
N ILE A 133 3.47 -5.25 -9.99
CA ILE A 133 2.77 -5.19 -11.27
C ILE A 133 3.61 -4.45 -12.32
N ALA A 134 4.20 -3.31 -11.94
CA ALA A 134 5.03 -2.52 -12.85
C ALA A 134 6.32 -3.25 -13.29
N ALA A 135 6.88 -4.08 -12.41
CA ALA A 135 8.06 -4.88 -12.72
C ALA A 135 7.74 -6.10 -13.58
N VAL A 136 6.67 -6.81 -13.23
CA VAL A 136 6.28 -8.07 -13.88
C VAL A 136 5.56 -7.84 -15.22
N GLY A 137 4.75 -6.80 -15.33
CA GLY A 137 3.94 -6.52 -16.51
C GLY A 137 4.70 -6.54 -17.83
N PRO A 138 5.83 -5.82 -17.97
CA PRO A 138 6.66 -5.88 -19.17
C PRO A 138 7.24 -7.27 -19.46
N ILE A 139 7.58 -8.04 -18.42
CA ILE A 139 8.16 -9.38 -18.55
C ILE A 139 7.14 -10.35 -19.16
N VAL A 140 5.89 -10.31 -18.70
CA VAL A 140 4.80 -11.16 -19.23
C VAL A 140 4.13 -10.55 -20.46
N LYS A 141 4.67 -9.45 -20.98
CA LYS A 141 4.14 -8.71 -22.15
C LYS A 141 2.65 -8.33 -21.97
N ALA A 142 2.29 -7.92 -20.77
CA ALA A 142 0.95 -7.49 -20.44
C ALA A 142 0.53 -6.26 -21.24
N LYS A 143 -0.73 -6.20 -21.63
CA LYS A 143 -1.31 -5.00 -22.26
C LYS A 143 -1.42 -3.88 -21.24
N SER A 144 -1.39 -2.64 -21.69
CA SER A 144 -1.57 -1.48 -20.83
C SER A 144 -2.90 -1.52 -20.06
N THR A 145 -3.94 -2.06 -20.66
CA THR A 145 -5.24 -2.30 -20.03
C THR A 145 -5.15 -3.26 -18.85
N ASP A 146 -4.42 -4.37 -19.00
CA ASP A 146 -4.27 -5.38 -17.95
C ASP A 146 -3.50 -4.81 -16.76
N MET A 147 -2.45 -4.03 -17.04
CA MET A 147 -1.69 -3.33 -16.01
C MET A 147 -2.55 -2.31 -15.25
N THR A 148 -3.36 -1.53 -15.97
CA THR A 148 -4.23 -0.52 -15.35
C THR A 148 -5.32 -1.18 -14.50
N VAL A 149 -5.95 -2.23 -15.01
CA VAL A 149 -6.99 -2.97 -14.26
C VAL A 149 -6.41 -3.63 -13.03
N SER A 150 -5.26 -4.33 -13.15
CA SER A 150 -4.62 -4.99 -12.02
C SER A 150 -4.19 -3.98 -10.93
N LEU A 151 -3.63 -2.84 -11.32
CA LEU A 151 -3.32 -1.74 -10.39
C LEU A 151 -4.57 -1.24 -9.67
N GLY A 152 -5.64 -0.99 -10.42
CA GLY A 152 -6.91 -0.53 -9.85
C GLY A 152 -7.49 -1.51 -8.83
N VAL A 153 -7.53 -2.79 -9.18
CA VAL A 153 -8.04 -3.85 -8.27
C VAL A 153 -7.21 -3.92 -6.98
N VAL A 154 -5.87 -3.99 -7.11
CA VAL A 154 -4.99 -4.12 -5.94
C VAL A 154 -5.07 -2.89 -5.05
N PHE A 155 -5.11 -1.68 -5.62
CA PHE A 155 -5.21 -0.45 -4.82
C PHE A 155 -6.56 -0.31 -4.13
N ILE A 156 -7.67 -0.66 -4.78
CA ILE A 156 -8.99 -0.64 -4.17
C ILE A 156 -9.07 -1.65 -3.01
N LEU A 157 -8.58 -2.88 -3.23
CA LEU A 157 -8.59 -3.91 -2.19
C LEU A 157 -7.69 -3.54 -1.01
N ASN A 158 -6.52 -2.97 -1.26
CA ASN A 158 -5.64 -2.46 -0.20
C ASN A 158 -6.30 -1.32 0.59
N ALA A 159 -6.98 -0.39 -0.10
CA ALA A 159 -7.70 0.67 0.57
C ALA A 159 -8.84 0.11 1.46
N VAL A 160 -9.60 -0.85 0.96
CA VAL A 160 -10.66 -1.53 1.73
C VAL A 160 -10.08 -2.27 2.93
N ALA A 161 -8.99 -3.02 2.74
CA ALA A 161 -8.30 -3.76 3.80
C ALA A 161 -7.81 -2.83 4.92
N LEU A 162 -7.24 -1.67 4.56
CA LEU A 162 -6.73 -0.69 5.51
C LEU A 162 -7.82 -0.18 6.49
N PHE A 163 -9.07 -0.11 6.07
CA PHE A 163 -10.19 0.27 6.94
C PHE A 163 -10.82 -0.92 7.67
N ILE A 164 -10.93 -2.07 7.00
CA ILE A 164 -11.66 -3.22 7.53
C ILE A 164 -10.80 -4.01 8.53
N PHE A 165 -9.53 -4.24 8.25
CA PHE A 165 -8.69 -5.11 9.07
C PHE A 165 -8.49 -4.61 10.51
N PRO A 166 -8.25 -3.31 10.78
CA PRO A 166 -8.18 -2.82 12.16
C PRO A 166 -9.49 -3.02 12.93
N VAL A 167 -10.64 -2.87 12.27
CA VAL A 167 -11.94 -3.08 12.90
C VAL A 167 -12.12 -4.56 13.28
N ILE A 168 -11.79 -5.47 12.37
CA ILE A 168 -11.87 -6.91 12.62
C ILE A 168 -10.87 -7.33 13.70
N GLY A 169 -9.63 -6.84 13.63
CA GLY A 169 -8.59 -7.13 14.62
C GLY A 169 -8.98 -6.71 16.04
N ASN A 170 -9.55 -5.53 16.17
CA ASN A 170 -10.07 -5.03 17.45
C ASN A 170 -11.28 -5.86 17.93
N TYR A 171 -12.19 -6.22 17.04
CA TYR A 171 -13.34 -7.06 17.39
C TYR A 171 -12.93 -8.45 17.86
N LEU A 172 -11.90 -9.03 17.25
CA LEU A 172 -11.34 -10.33 17.63
C LEU A 172 -10.35 -10.23 18.79
N SER A 173 -10.07 -9.03 19.31
CA SER A 173 -9.10 -8.77 20.39
C SER A 173 -7.74 -9.43 20.12
N LEU A 174 -7.27 -9.37 18.88
CA LEU A 174 -6.00 -9.97 18.48
C LEU A 174 -4.82 -9.22 19.14
N PRO A 175 -3.85 -9.95 19.75
CA PRO A 175 -2.59 -9.33 20.16
C PRO A 175 -1.87 -8.71 18.97
N ASP A 176 -1.11 -7.62 19.20
CA ASP A 176 -0.45 -6.85 18.16
C ASP A 176 0.45 -7.70 17.24
N GLU A 177 1.18 -8.67 17.80
CA GLU A 177 2.02 -9.59 17.02
C GLU A 177 1.19 -10.50 16.10
N THR A 178 0.09 -11.02 16.62
CA THR A 178 -0.82 -11.89 15.85
C THR A 178 -1.55 -11.07 14.78
N PHE A 179 -1.98 -9.85 15.13
CA PHE A 179 -2.61 -8.94 14.20
C PHE A 179 -1.65 -8.56 13.07
N GLY A 180 -0.39 -8.19 13.39
CA GLY A 180 0.63 -7.87 12.40
C GLY A 180 0.89 -9.03 11.43
N THR A 181 0.99 -10.26 11.94
CA THR A 181 1.16 -11.46 11.10
C THR A 181 -0.06 -11.75 10.23
N TRP A 182 -1.27 -11.51 10.76
CA TRP A 182 -2.51 -11.78 10.02
C TRP A 182 -2.77 -10.78 8.88
N VAL A 183 -2.34 -9.53 9.02
CA VAL A 183 -2.54 -8.49 8.00
C VAL A 183 -1.39 -8.39 7.00
N SER A 184 -0.25 -9.04 7.25
CA SER A 184 0.91 -9.08 6.35
C SER A 184 0.71 -10.10 5.23
#